data_1e39b81a5281c4c66527b8d91694e79c
#
_entry.id   1e39b81a5281c4c66527b8d91694e79c
#
_cell.length_a   1.000
_cell.length_b   1.000
_cell.length_c   1.000
_cell.angle_alpha   90.00
_cell.angle_beta   90.00
_cell.angle_gamma   90.00
#
_symmetry.space_group_name_H-M   'P 1'
#
loop_
_entity.id
_entity.type
_entity.pdbx_description
1 polymer ?
#
loop_
_entity_poly.entity_id
_entity_poly.type
_entity_poly.pdbx_seq_one_letter_code
_entity_poly.pdbx_strand_id
1 'polypeptide(L)'
;MPNLSKTNLARRTILTGLAFCVLAGPVFALDKRTATQLVDQLVGEINAAIDSGMSESKLIGRFERIFADYADVNIIARSALGPAARSARPAELEAYVAAFRGYIARKYGKRFHEFVGSKIVVTGTNDRGKFFEVTAVTELRGSAPFDVAFRVSDRSGRNLFFDIIIEGISLLSSERVEIGALLDARKGNIAKLTRDLVRLG
;
A
#
# COMPACT_ATOMS: atom_id res chain seq x y z
N MET A 1 -14.10 78.26 40.12
CA MET A 1 -14.43 76.81 40.27
C MET A 1 -13.98 76.09 39.02
N PRO A 2 -12.91 75.32 39.03
CA PRO A 2 -12.45 74.65 37.86
C PRO A 2 -12.88 73.21 37.88
N ASN A 3 -13.28 72.75 36.74
CA ASN A 3 -13.77 71.39 36.42
C ASN A 3 -12.61 70.46 36.11
N LEU A 4 -12.53 69.31 36.81
CA LEU A 4 -11.50 68.30 36.65
C LEU A 4 -11.89 67.37 35.53
N SER A 5 -11.14 67.44 34.44
CA SER A 5 -11.22 66.52 33.31
C SER A 5 -10.59 65.15 33.67
N LYS A 6 -11.42 64.11 33.57
CA LYS A 6 -10.95 62.69 33.73
C LYS A 6 -10.38 62.16 32.41
N THR A 7 -9.10 61.99 32.39
CA THR A 7 -8.39 61.27 31.27
C THR A 7 -8.63 59.79 31.33
N ASN A 8 -9.36 59.28 30.34
CA ASN A 8 -9.50 57.82 30.11
C ASN A 8 -8.26 57.27 29.40
N LEU A 9 -7.44 56.51 30.12
CA LEU A 9 -6.39 55.69 29.51
C LEU A 9 -7.03 54.50 28.82
N ALA A 10 -7.05 54.52 27.48
CA ALA A 10 -7.40 53.38 26.69
C ALA A 10 -6.24 52.33 26.72
N ARG A 11 -6.52 51.19 27.36
CA ARG A 11 -5.65 50.03 27.31
C ARG A 11 -5.68 49.42 25.89
N ARG A 12 -4.62 49.63 25.12
CA ARG A 12 -4.38 48.93 23.85
C ARG A 12 -3.86 47.56 24.20
N THR A 13 -4.73 46.55 24.09
CA THR A 13 -4.34 45.12 24.10
C THR A 13 -3.74 44.78 22.75
N ILE A 14 -2.43 44.59 22.72
CA ILE A 14 -1.72 44.07 21.52
C ILE A 14 -1.94 42.57 21.50
N LEU A 15 -2.83 42.10 20.63
CA LEU A 15 -2.95 40.68 20.27
C LEU A 15 -1.79 40.33 19.36
N THR A 16 -0.75 39.73 19.94
CA THR A 16 0.35 39.10 19.16
C THR A 16 -0.20 37.81 18.61
N GLY A 17 -0.64 37.83 17.34
CA GLY A 17 -1.02 36.62 16.59
C GLY A 17 0.23 35.81 16.30
N LEU A 18 0.42 34.69 16.99
CA LEU A 18 1.41 33.63 16.56
C LEU A 18 0.91 33.05 15.25
N ALA A 19 1.49 33.47 14.15
CA ALA A 19 1.33 32.80 12.86
C ALA A 19 2.07 31.45 12.93
N PHE A 20 1.32 30.38 13.09
CA PHE A 20 1.81 29.02 12.92
C PHE A 20 2.07 28.79 11.42
N CYS A 21 3.28 29.04 10.96
CA CYS A 21 3.73 28.59 9.64
C CYS A 21 3.83 27.06 9.69
N VAL A 22 2.79 26.37 9.23
CA VAL A 22 2.86 24.94 8.89
C VAL A 22 3.81 24.86 7.70
N LEU A 23 5.04 24.44 7.93
CA LEU A 23 5.97 24.04 6.87
C LEU A 23 5.39 22.78 6.23
N ALA A 24 4.53 22.97 5.22
CA ALA A 24 4.19 21.89 4.30
C ALA A 24 5.48 21.52 3.57
N GLY A 25 6.08 20.40 3.96
CA GLY A 25 7.19 19.82 3.21
C GLY A 25 6.75 19.59 1.76
N PRO A 26 7.67 19.58 0.79
CA PRO A 26 7.33 19.35 -0.60
C PRO A 26 6.67 17.97 -0.72
N VAL A 27 5.38 17.97 -0.99
CA VAL A 27 4.68 16.77 -1.48
C VAL A 27 5.21 16.55 -2.89
N PHE A 28 6.16 15.63 -3.05
CA PHE A 28 6.60 15.22 -4.37
C PHE A 28 5.41 14.53 -5.04
N ALA A 29 4.78 15.21 -5.97
CA ALA A 29 3.76 14.62 -6.83
C ALA A 29 4.36 13.39 -7.52
N LEU A 30 3.57 12.32 -7.63
CA LEU A 30 3.98 11.13 -8.35
C LEU A 30 4.25 11.48 -9.81
N ASP A 31 5.45 11.21 -10.27
CA ASP A 31 5.87 11.32 -11.67
C ASP A 31 6.47 9.99 -12.15
N LYS A 32 6.77 9.93 -13.45
CA LYS A 32 7.36 8.75 -14.08
C LYS A 32 8.64 8.28 -13.37
N ARG A 33 9.51 9.20 -13.00
CA ARG A 33 10.78 8.93 -12.35
C ARG A 33 10.58 8.34 -10.96
N THR A 34 9.72 8.96 -10.18
CA THR A 34 9.42 8.53 -8.81
C THR A 34 8.73 7.17 -8.79
N ALA A 35 7.81 6.91 -9.74
CA ALA A 35 7.17 5.60 -9.89
C ALA A 35 8.19 4.52 -10.25
N THR A 36 9.11 4.80 -11.19
CA THR A 36 10.18 3.87 -11.57
C THR A 36 11.09 3.58 -10.37
N GLN A 37 11.55 4.60 -9.66
CA GLN A 37 12.43 4.45 -8.49
C GLN A 37 11.78 3.62 -7.37
N LEU A 38 10.49 3.81 -7.12
CA LEU A 38 9.76 3.01 -6.14
C LEU A 38 9.79 1.51 -6.50
N VAL A 39 9.53 1.18 -7.77
CA VAL A 39 9.51 -0.20 -8.22
C VAL A 39 10.92 -0.80 -8.31
N ASP A 40 11.93 -0.02 -8.71
CA ASP A 40 13.33 -0.46 -8.67
C ASP A 40 13.77 -0.84 -7.24
N GLN A 41 13.41 -0.02 -6.25
CA GLN A 41 13.70 -0.31 -4.84
C GLN A 41 12.94 -1.55 -4.36
N LEU A 42 11.65 -1.64 -4.66
CA LEU A 42 10.82 -2.81 -4.35
C LEU A 42 11.42 -4.10 -4.94
N VAL A 43 11.76 -4.08 -6.22
CA VAL A 43 12.36 -5.22 -6.93
C VAL A 43 13.73 -5.58 -6.34
N GLY A 44 14.54 -4.58 -6.00
CA GLY A 44 15.82 -4.79 -5.31
C GLY A 44 15.65 -5.51 -3.98
N GLU A 45 14.67 -5.12 -3.16
CA GLU A 45 14.37 -5.78 -1.89
C GLU A 45 13.81 -7.20 -2.07
N ILE A 46 12.97 -7.40 -3.09
CA ILE A 46 12.42 -8.73 -3.42
C ILE A 46 13.56 -9.66 -3.85
N ASN A 47 14.42 -9.25 -4.79
CA ASN A 47 15.56 -10.04 -5.23
C ASN A 47 16.49 -10.38 -4.06
N ALA A 48 16.83 -9.39 -3.21
CA ALA A 48 17.66 -9.61 -2.02
C ALA A 48 17.01 -10.58 -1.02
N ALA A 49 15.69 -10.57 -0.88
CA ALA A 49 14.97 -11.51 -0.03
C ALA A 49 15.02 -12.92 -0.58
N ILE A 50 14.79 -13.09 -1.89
CA ILE A 50 14.85 -14.38 -2.60
C ILE A 50 16.24 -15.02 -2.48
N ASP A 51 17.29 -14.22 -2.67
CA ASP A 51 18.68 -14.70 -2.66
C ASP A 51 19.28 -14.84 -1.25
N SER A 52 18.54 -14.48 -0.22
CA SER A 52 19.04 -14.42 1.17
C SER A 52 19.32 -15.77 1.82
N GLY A 53 18.80 -16.87 1.27
CA GLY A 53 18.85 -18.21 1.91
C GLY A 53 18.06 -18.28 3.23
N MET A 54 17.15 -17.35 3.51
CA MET A 54 16.30 -17.36 4.71
C MET A 54 15.38 -18.57 4.72
N SER A 55 15.03 -19.05 5.93
CA SER A 55 13.96 -20.03 6.07
C SER A 55 12.63 -19.44 5.60
N GLU A 56 11.69 -20.28 5.17
CA GLU A 56 10.36 -19.89 4.68
C GLU A 56 9.65 -18.91 5.64
N SER A 57 9.64 -19.21 6.94
CA SER A 57 9.01 -18.36 7.93
C SER A 57 9.62 -16.95 8.00
N LYS A 58 10.96 -16.85 7.92
CA LYS A 58 11.65 -15.55 7.87
C LYS A 58 11.36 -14.80 6.57
N LEU A 59 11.29 -15.54 5.48
CA LEU A 59 10.98 -15.00 4.15
C LEU A 59 9.56 -14.43 4.11
N ILE A 60 8.56 -15.16 4.61
CA ILE A 60 7.18 -14.65 4.76
C ILE A 60 7.15 -13.35 5.56
N GLY A 61 7.83 -13.29 6.71
CA GLY A 61 7.92 -12.07 7.51
C GLY A 61 8.65 -10.92 6.81
N ARG A 62 9.65 -11.21 5.96
CA ARG A 62 10.30 -10.19 5.12
C ARG A 62 9.33 -9.65 4.07
N PHE A 63 8.57 -10.53 3.42
CA PHE A 63 7.54 -10.13 2.46
C PHE A 63 6.43 -9.30 3.07
N GLU A 64 5.96 -9.65 4.28
CA GLU A 64 4.96 -8.85 4.96
C GLU A 64 5.45 -7.41 5.17
N ARG A 65 6.73 -7.22 5.50
CA ARG A 65 7.31 -5.88 5.63
C ARG A 65 7.42 -5.16 4.28
N ILE A 66 7.96 -5.83 3.26
CA ILE A 66 8.04 -5.26 1.90
C ILE A 66 6.65 -4.85 1.42
N PHE A 67 5.65 -5.71 1.61
CA PHE A 67 4.27 -5.40 1.23
C PHE A 67 3.72 -4.20 2.03
N ALA A 68 4.02 -4.08 3.31
CA ALA A 68 3.59 -2.95 4.13
C ALA A 68 4.28 -1.63 3.73
N ASP A 69 5.53 -1.68 3.29
CA ASP A 69 6.33 -0.49 2.97
C ASP A 69 6.04 0.06 1.57
N TYR A 70 5.81 -0.81 0.60
CA TYR A 70 5.68 -0.46 -0.82
C TYR A 70 4.27 -0.54 -1.38
N ALA A 71 3.35 -1.29 -0.74
CA ALA A 71 1.97 -1.43 -1.20
C ALA A 71 1.00 -0.49 -0.49
N ASP A 72 -0.01 -0.02 -1.21
CA ASP A 72 -1.18 0.61 -0.58
C ASP A 72 -2.11 -0.47 -0.01
N VAL A 73 -1.69 -1.07 1.09
CA VAL A 73 -2.41 -2.19 1.73
C VAL A 73 -3.86 -1.84 2.03
N ASN A 74 -4.12 -0.58 2.42
CA ASN A 74 -5.48 -0.11 2.70
C ASN A 74 -6.36 -0.12 1.44
N ILE A 75 -5.87 0.46 0.35
CA ILE A 75 -6.61 0.48 -0.92
C ILE A 75 -6.80 -0.95 -1.44
N ILE A 76 -5.76 -1.78 -1.42
CA ILE A 76 -5.81 -3.16 -1.90
C ILE A 76 -6.83 -3.98 -1.11
N ALA A 77 -6.72 -4.00 0.22
CA ALA A 77 -7.61 -4.77 1.10
C ALA A 77 -9.07 -4.34 0.97
N ARG A 78 -9.34 -3.02 0.97
CA ARG A 78 -10.70 -2.48 0.79
C ARG A 78 -11.26 -2.80 -0.60
N SER A 79 -10.43 -2.76 -1.63
CA SER A 79 -10.83 -3.13 -2.99
C SER A 79 -11.13 -4.62 -3.09
N ALA A 80 -10.36 -5.48 -2.44
CA ALA A 80 -10.60 -6.92 -2.37
C ALA A 80 -11.90 -7.24 -1.61
N LEU A 81 -12.19 -6.54 -0.49
CA LEU A 81 -13.44 -6.70 0.26
C LEU A 81 -14.67 -6.22 -0.53
N GLY A 82 -14.46 -5.36 -1.54
CA GLY A 82 -15.50 -4.90 -2.45
C GLY A 82 -16.56 -4.01 -1.78
N PRO A 83 -17.86 -4.18 -2.13
CA PRO A 83 -18.92 -3.32 -1.59
C PRO A 83 -19.03 -3.37 -0.06
N ALA A 84 -18.71 -4.51 0.57
CA ALA A 84 -18.75 -4.67 2.02
C ALA A 84 -17.82 -3.72 2.77
N ALA A 85 -16.72 -3.25 2.13
CA ALA A 85 -15.83 -2.25 2.72
C ALA A 85 -16.51 -0.90 3.02
N ARG A 86 -17.61 -0.57 2.32
CA ARG A 86 -18.35 0.69 2.52
C ARG A 86 -19.31 0.65 3.70
N SER A 87 -19.80 -0.53 4.04
CA SER A 87 -20.74 -0.76 5.14
C SER A 87 -20.07 -1.27 6.42
N ALA A 88 -18.80 -1.63 6.35
CA ALA A 88 -18.02 -2.08 7.50
C ALA A 88 -17.81 -0.94 8.52
N ARG A 89 -17.88 -1.27 9.80
CA ARG A 89 -17.50 -0.33 10.86
C ARG A 89 -16.00 -0.05 10.81
N PRO A 90 -15.53 1.16 11.17
CA PRO A 90 -14.10 1.52 11.08
C PRO A 90 -13.16 0.50 11.75
N ALA A 91 -13.45 0.10 12.99
CA ALA A 91 -12.63 -0.87 13.73
C ALA A 91 -12.64 -2.29 13.09
N GLU A 92 -13.77 -2.70 12.50
CA GLU A 92 -13.89 -3.97 11.79
C GLU A 92 -13.07 -3.97 10.50
N LEU A 93 -13.09 -2.85 9.78
CA LEU A 93 -12.31 -2.67 8.56
C LEU A 93 -10.80 -2.62 8.86
N GLU A 94 -10.39 -1.95 9.93
CA GLU A 94 -9.00 -1.91 10.36
C GLU A 94 -8.47 -3.30 10.72
N ALA A 95 -9.23 -4.07 11.51
CA ALA A 95 -8.90 -5.46 11.84
C ALA A 95 -8.82 -6.35 10.59
N TYR A 96 -9.72 -6.15 9.63
CA TYR A 96 -9.69 -6.86 8.35
C TYR A 96 -8.42 -6.52 7.54
N VAL A 97 -8.07 -5.24 7.40
CA VAL A 97 -6.87 -4.80 6.67
C VAL A 97 -5.61 -5.42 7.27
N ALA A 98 -5.50 -5.46 8.60
CA ALA A 98 -4.37 -6.10 9.28
C ALA A 98 -4.31 -7.61 9.01
N ALA A 99 -5.44 -8.33 9.06
CA ALA A 99 -5.50 -9.75 8.76
C ALA A 99 -5.22 -10.06 7.28
N PHE A 100 -5.74 -9.22 6.38
CA PHE A 100 -5.49 -9.32 4.93
C PHE A 100 -4.01 -9.18 4.59
N ARG A 101 -3.29 -8.23 5.20
CA ARG A 101 -1.85 -8.08 5.00
C ARG A 101 -1.08 -9.37 5.30
N GLY A 102 -1.34 -9.98 6.46
CA GLY A 102 -0.71 -11.24 6.84
C GLY A 102 -1.12 -12.41 5.94
N TYR A 103 -2.39 -12.45 5.51
CA TYR A 103 -2.89 -13.45 4.55
C TYR A 103 -2.14 -13.37 3.22
N ILE A 104 -2.01 -12.18 2.62
CA ILE A 104 -1.26 -11.96 1.38
C ILE A 104 0.20 -12.38 1.54
N ALA A 105 0.84 -12.01 2.66
CA ALA A 105 2.23 -12.37 2.92
C ALA A 105 2.43 -13.89 2.99
N ARG A 106 1.54 -14.64 3.62
CA ARG A 106 1.60 -16.11 3.68
C ARG A 106 1.30 -16.74 2.32
N LYS A 107 0.22 -16.29 1.67
CA LYS A 107 -0.23 -16.85 0.38
C LYS A 107 0.84 -16.77 -0.69
N TYR A 108 1.48 -15.61 -0.81
CA TYR A 108 2.51 -15.40 -1.83
C TYR A 108 3.91 -15.70 -1.31
N GLY A 109 4.18 -15.45 -0.03
CA GLY A 109 5.49 -15.69 0.57
C GLY A 109 5.95 -17.16 0.52
N LYS A 110 5.02 -18.10 0.67
CA LYS A 110 5.31 -19.54 0.54
C LYS A 110 5.87 -19.93 -0.84
N ARG A 111 5.51 -19.18 -1.88
CA ARG A 111 5.92 -19.48 -3.25
C ARG A 111 7.27 -18.87 -3.64
N PHE A 112 7.84 -18.03 -2.76
CA PHE A 112 9.08 -17.34 -3.11
C PHE A 112 10.32 -18.22 -3.24
N HIS A 113 10.32 -19.39 -2.60
CA HIS A 113 11.39 -20.36 -2.83
C HIS A 113 11.41 -20.91 -4.29
N GLU A 114 10.25 -20.87 -4.98
CA GLU A 114 10.16 -21.21 -6.41
C GLU A 114 10.91 -20.18 -7.29
N PHE A 115 11.14 -19.00 -6.76
CA PHE A 115 11.82 -17.90 -7.45
C PHE A 115 13.31 -17.77 -7.10
N VAL A 116 13.87 -18.71 -6.31
CA VAL A 116 15.32 -18.69 -6.00
C VAL A 116 16.15 -18.80 -7.29
N GLY A 117 17.02 -17.81 -7.50
CA GLY A 117 17.82 -17.68 -8.72
C GLY A 117 17.05 -17.06 -9.90
N SER A 118 15.85 -16.53 -9.67
CA SER A 118 15.16 -15.66 -10.63
C SER A 118 15.64 -14.22 -10.50
N LYS A 119 15.37 -13.42 -11.52
CA LYS A 119 15.68 -11.99 -11.54
C LYS A 119 14.48 -11.21 -12.08
N ILE A 120 14.06 -10.20 -11.35
CA ILE A 120 13.07 -9.23 -11.82
C ILE A 120 13.85 -8.00 -12.31
N VAL A 121 13.55 -7.53 -13.51
CA VAL A 121 14.22 -6.38 -14.14
C VAL A 121 13.16 -5.40 -14.64
N VAL A 122 13.20 -4.15 -14.16
CA VAL A 122 12.33 -3.09 -14.64
C VAL A 122 12.69 -2.73 -16.09
N THR A 123 11.70 -2.67 -16.98
CA THR A 123 11.87 -2.46 -18.41
C THR A 123 11.28 -1.15 -18.91
N GLY A 124 10.34 -0.55 -18.19
CA GLY A 124 9.72 0.70 -18.62
C GLY A 124 8.68 1.25 -17.67
N THR A 125 8.19 2.45 -17.98
CA THR A 125 7.13 3.12 -17.19
C THR A 125 6.21 3.89 -18.10
N ASN A 126 4.91 3.64 -18.00
CA ASN A 126 3.85 4.23 -18.80
C ASN A 126 2.95 5.09 -17.90
N ASP A 127 2.67 6.30 -18.33
CA ASP A 127 1.65 7.15 -17.70
C ASP A 127 0.27 6.68 -18.16
N ARG A 128 -0.62 6.42 -17.18
CA ARG A 128 -2.03 6.04 -17.38
C ARG A 128 -3.00 7.13 -16.90
N GLY A 129 -2.51 8.35 -16.71
CA GLY A 129 -3.26 9.52 -16.26
C GLY A 129 -3.53 9.54 -14.75
N LYS A 130 -4.09 8.48 -14.19
CA LYS A 130 -4.42 8.36 -12.75
C LYS A 130 -3.42 7.55 -11.93
N PHE A 131 -2.46 6.93 -12.59
CA PHE A 131 -1.42 6.10 -12.02
C PHE A 131 -0.32 5.87 -13.06
N PHE A 132 0.83 5.43 -12.61
CA PHE A 132 1.89 4.94 -13.48
C PHE A 132 1.92 3.41 -13.46
N GLU A 133 2.14 2.83 -14.66
CA GLU A 133 2.33 1.39 -14.81
C GLU A 133 3.81 1.14 -15.13
N VAL A 134 4.52 0.58 -14.15
CA VAL A 134 5.93 0.23 -14.26
C VAL A 134 6.03 -1.22 -14.68
N THR A 135 6.58 -1.46 -15.87
CA THR A 135 6.74 -2.80 -16.45
C THR A 135 8.07 -3.41 -16.04
N ALA A 136 8.08 -4.71 -15.84
CA ALA A 136 9.25 -5.52 -15.54
C ALA A 136 9.13 -6.87 -16.22
N VAL A 137 10.26 -7.54 -16.41
CA VAL A 137 10.34 -8.93 -16.84
C VAL A 137 10.91 -9.77 -15.71
N THR A 138 10.31 -10.91 -15.46
CA THR A 138 10.80 -11.89 -14.50
C THR A 138 11.44 -13.06 -15.25
N GLU A 139 12.71 -13.29 -15.00
CA GLU A 139 13.46 -14.43 -15.54
C GLU A 139 13.50 -15.54 -14.48
N LEU A 140 12.81 -16.65 -14.73
CA LEU A 140 12.83 -17.83 -13.89
C LEU A 140 13.79 -18.87 -14.44
N ARG A 141 14.59 -19.47 -13.58
CA ARG A 141 15.49 -20.55 -13.98
C ARG A 141 14.67 -21.74 -14.49
N GLY A 142 14.87 -22.11 -15.75
CA GLY A 142 14.20 -23.27 -16.38
C GLY A 142 12.79 -23.00 -16.89
N SER A 143 12.34 -21.76 -16.91
CA SER A 143 11.05 -21.33 -17.46
C SER A 143 11.24 -20.19 -18.45
N ALA A 144 10.25 -19.96 -19.31
CA ALA A 144 10.23 -18.75 -20.14
C ALA A 144 10.09 -17.51 -19.26
N PRO A 145 10.74 -16.39 -19.61
CA PRO A 145 10.50 -15.12 -18.97
C PRO A 145 9.01 -14.72 -19.07
N PHE A 146 8.50 -14.01 -18.07
CA PHE A 146 7.12 -13.53 -18.07
C PHE A 146 7.03 -12.07 -17.65
N ASP A 147 5.96 -11.41 -18.13
CA ASP A 147 5.74 -9.99 -17.90
C ASP A 147 5.08 -9.73 -16.55
N VAL A 148 5.59 -8.70 -15.87
CA VAL A 148 5.01 -8.16 -14.63
C VAL A 148 4.86 -6.65 -14.79
N ALA A 149 3.76 -6.07 -14.32
CA ALA A 149 3.61 -4.64 -14.21
C ALA A 149 3.08 -4.24 -12.83
N PHE A 150 3.64 -3.16 -12.29
CA PHE A 150 3.24 -2.56 -11.01
C PHE A 150 2.46 -1.28 -11.29
N ARG A 151 1.25 -1.17 -10.75
CA ARG A 151 0.46 0.06 -10.83
C ARG A 151 0.69 0.90 -9.59
N VAL A 152 1.29 2.08 -9.77
CA VAL A 152 1.72 2.98 -8.71
C VAL A 152 0.85 4.24 -8.72
N SER A 153 0.35 4.66 -7.54
CA SER A 153 -0.37 5.92 -7.37
C SER A 153 -0.01 6.61 -6.06
N ASP A 154 -0.35 7.89 -5.96
CA ASP A 154 -0.19 8.73 -4.76
C ASP A 154 -1.52 9.01 -4.03
N ARG A 155 -2.58 8.26 -4.37
CA ARG A 155 -3.97 8.50 -3.91
C ARG A 155 -4.14 8.45 -2.39
N SER A 156 -3.28 7.76 -1.68
CA SER A 156 -3.26 7.69 -0.21
C SER A 156 -2.35 8.74 0.44
N GLY A 157 -1.80 9.68 -0.34
CA GLY A 157 -0.83 10.67 0.13
C GLY A 157 0.62 10.17 0.17
N ARG A 158 0.87 8.95 -0.31
CA ARG A 158 2.18 8.33 -0.47
C ARG A 158 2.26 7.65 -1.84
N ASN A 159 3.46 7.63 -2.42
CA ASN A 159 3.71 6.86 -3.64
C ASN A 159 3.80 5.37 -3.27
N LEU A 160 2.78 4.59 -3.67
CA LEU A 160 2.67 3.16 -3.35
C LEU A 160 2.09 2.41 -4.55
N PHE A 161 2.47 1.14 -4.71
CA PHE A 161 1.76 0.30 -5.67
C PHE A 161 0.42 -0.18 -5.09
N PHE A 162 -0.59 -0.31 -5.94
CA PHE A 162 -1.92 -0.77 -5.55
C PHE A 162 -2.40 -2.00 -6.34
N ASP A 163 -1.67 -2.43 -7.35
CA ASP A 163 -1.94 -3.63 -8.12
C ASP A 163 -0.67 -4.16 -8.77
N ILE A 164 -0.61 -5.45 -8.97
CA ILE A 164 0.43 -6.14 -9.74
C ILE A 164 -0.28 -6.93 -10.83
N ILE A 165 0.19 -6.76 -12.07
CA ILE A 165 -0.29 -7.50 -13.23
C ILE A 165 0.77 -8.54 -13.59
N ILE A 166 0.39 -9.79 -13.66
CA ILE A 166 1.28 -10.89 -14.07
C ILE A 166 0.65 -11.55 -15.29
N GLU A 167 1.36 -11.56 -16.41
CA GLU A 167 0.85 -12.09 -17.68
C GLU A 167 -0.55 -11.57 -18.04
N GLY A 168 -0.77 -10.26 -17.82
CA GLY A 168 -2.04 -9.59 -18.08
C GLY A 168 -3.12 -9.79 -17.00
N ILE A 169 -2.89 -10.63 -15.99
CA ILE A 169 -3.84 -10.91 -14.92
C ILE A 169 -3.57 -10.00 -13.72
N SER A 170 -4.58 -9.20 -13.31
CA SER A 170 -4.51 -8.37 -12.12
C SER A 170 -4.64 -9.21 -10.85
N LEU A 171 -3.62 -9.13 -9.97
CA LEU A 171 -3.67 -9.79 -8.67
C LEU A 171 -4.77 -9.19 -7.79
N LEU A 172 -4.98 -7.87 -7.83
CA LEU A 172 -6.07 -7.23 -7.10
C LEU A 172 -7.44 -7.77 -7.51
N SER A 173 -7.65 -7.98 -8.82
CA SER A 173 -8.90 -8.56 -9.32
C SER A 173 -9.07 -10.00 -8.88
N SER A 174 -8.01 -10.79 -8.90
CA SER A 174 -8.02 -12.18 -8.43
C SER A 174 -8.33 -12.25 -6.92
N GLU A 175 -7.68 -11.43 -6.13
CA GLU A 175 -7.95 -11.35 -4.68
C GLU A 175 -9.37 -10.88 -4.38
N ARG A 176 -9.93 -9.97 -5.18
CA ARG A 176 -11.31 -9.54 -5.02
C ARG A 176 -12.31 -10.69 -5.23
N VAL A 177 -12.07 -11.54 -6.21
CA VAL A 177 -12.90 -12.73 -6.44
C VAL A 177 -12.80 -13.70 -5.27
N GLU A 178 -11.58 -13.99 -4.82
CA GLU A 178 -11.34 -14.94 -3.74
C GLU A 178 -11.87 -14.45 -2.39
N ILE A 179 -11.58 -13.21 -2.01
CA ILE A 179 -12.08 -12.60 -0.77
C ILE A 179 -13.63 -12.50 -0.81
N GLY A 180 -14.20 -12.18 -1.98
CA GLY A 180 -15.65 -12.19 -2.18
C GLY A 180 -16.25 -13.55 -1.90
N ALA A 181 -15.71 -14.61 -2.49
CA ALA A 181 -16.17 -15.98 -2.26
C ALA A 181 -16.00 -16.41 -0.78
N LEU A 182 -14.88 -16.05 -0.16
CA LEU A 182 -14.65 -16.29 1.27
C LEU A 182 -15.64 -15.55 2.16
N LEU A 183 -16.02 -14.32 1.82
CA LEU A 183 -17.01 -13.53 2.55
C LEU A 183 -18.42 -14.12 2.38
N ASP A 184 -18.79 -14.50 1.16
CA ASP A 184 -20.08 -15.10 0.86
C ASP A 184 -20.29 -16.43 1.60
N ALA A 185 -19.27 -17.28 1.67
CA ALA A 185 -19.28 -18.51 2.47
C ALA A 185 -19.50 -18.23 3.99
N ARG A 186 -19.27 -17.00 4.43
CA ARG A 186 -19.48 -16.52 5.80
C ARG A 186 -20.73 -15.64 5.93
N LYS A 187 -21.62 -15.67 4.92
CA LYS A 187 -22.86 -14.90 4.87
C LYS A 187 -22.64 -13.39 5.08
N GLY A 188 -21.57 -12.85 4.50
CA GLY A 188 -21.23 -11.44 4.59
C GLY A 188 -20.60 -10.99 5.94
N ASN A 189 -20.27 -11.94 6.83
CA ASN A 189 -19.71 -11.60 8.16
C ASN A 189 -18.21 -11.32 8.07
N ILE A 190 -17.84 -10.02 8.04
CA ILE A 190 -16.46 -9.55 7.93
C ILE A 190 -15.62 -9.99 9.14
N ALA A 191 -16.17 -9.94 10.37
CA ALA A 191 -15.42 -10.34 11.56
C ALA A 191 -15.05 -11.84 11.55
N LYS A 192 -15.92 -12.69 10.98
CA LYS A 192 -15.64 -14.11 10.77
C LYS A 192 -14.57 -14.30 9.68
N LEU A 193 -14.69 -13.60 8.57
CA LEU A 193 -13.67 -13.59 7.52
C LEU A 193 -12.32 -13.18 8.08
N THR A 194 -12.25 -12.09 8.83
CA THR A 194 -11.01 -11.57 9.45
C THR A 194 -10.32 -12.63 10.32
N ARG A 195 -11.08 -13.34 11.17
CA ARG A 195 -10.51 -14.42 12.01
C ARG A 195 -9.94 -15.56 11.18
N ASP A 196 -10.63 -15.91 10.09
CA ASP A 196 -10.20 -17.03 9.26
C ASP A 196 -8.99 -16.65 8.40
N LEU A 197 -8.90 -15.39 7.91
CA LEU A 197 -7.73 -14.90 7.16
C LEU A 197 -6.41 -15.00 7.96
N VAL A 198 -6.45 -14.95 9.29
CA VAL A 198 -5.26 -15.14 10.13
C VAL A 198 -4.65 -16.53 9.97
N ARG A 199 -5.46 -17.53 9.59
CA ARG A 199 -5.04 -18.94 9.43
C ARG A 199 -4.87 -19.36 7.97
N LEU A 200 -5.47 -18.62 7.05
CA LEU A 200 -5.39 -18.86 5.60
C LEU A 200 -4.10 -18.25 5.01
N GLY A 201 -3.72 -18.72 3.82
CA GLY A 201 -2.56 -18.24 3.08
C GLY A 201 -1.34 -19.14 3.20
#